data_626183dbd0d493c71b0e5d589282e75f
#
_entry.id   626183dbd0d493c71b0e5d589282e75f
#
_cell.length_a   1.000
_cell.length_b   1.000
_cell.length_c   1.000
_cell.angle_alpha   90.00
_cell.angle_beta   90.00
_cell.angle_gamma   90.00
#
_symmetry.space_group_name_H-M   'P 1'
#
loop_
_entity.id
_entity.type
_entity.pdbx_description
1 polymer ?
#
loop_
_entity_poly.entity_id
_entity_poly.type
_entity_poly.pdbx_seq_one_letter_code
_entity_poly.pdbx_strand_id
1 'polypeptide(L)'
;MSSILKMMALACLAVGVLSACSQDASDSASTPGPAAAATAPAIPEAVNGWREYPLRDGVISIQPVKWRTDTIDIPVAAKDELEYKLSMKKGQGIVYTITYGDLQHPGMMVTEFHGHTEKGADGVGDLMYYSKTGGTAESGVFNAPWDGIHGWYLKNDSEKDVVVKLEVAGFYERTDETPK
;
A
#
# COMPACT_ATOMS: atom_id res chain seq x y z
N MET A 1 15.05 22.70 46.58
CA MET A 1 14.28 22.34 47.79
C MET A 1 13.43 21.15 47.44
N SER A 2 13.92 20.03 47.83
CA SER A 2 13.43 18.99 48.73
C SER A 2 12.36 18.13 48.10
N SER A 3 12.72 16.90 47.75
CA SER A 3 12.59 15.63 48.49
C SER A 3 11.14 15.13 48.51
N ILE A 4 10.80 13.89 48.28
CA ILE A 4 11.13 12.66 48.97
C ILE A 4 10.64 11.43 48.20
N LEU A 5 11.52 10.49 48.09
CA LEU A 5 11.43 9.06 47.84
C LEU A 5 10.54 8.35 48.85
N LYS A 6 9.70 7.37 48.45
CA LYS A 6 9.32 6.24 49.31
C LYS A 6 9.10 4.95 48.53
N MET A 7 10.04 4.04 48.69
CA MET A 7 9.90 2.58 48.52
C MET A 7 8.97 2.03 49.63
N MET A 8 8.15 1.04 49.26
CA MET A 8 7.80 -0.05 50.17
C MET A 8 7.50 -1.33 49.41
N ALA A 9 8.38 -2.29 49.66
CA ALA A 9 8.17 -3.69 49.35
C ALA A 9 7.36 -4.35 50.46
N LEU A 10 6.47 -5.25 50.11
CA LEU A 10 6.02 -6.26 51.08
C LEU A 10 5.68 -7.54 50.35
N ALA A 11 6.43 -8.59 50.65
CA ALA A 11 6.19 -9.96 50.33
C ALA A 11 5.23 -10.60 51.31
N CYS A 12 4.30 -11.44 50.85
CA CYS A 12 3.66 -12.45 51.70
C CYS A 12 3.45 -13.73 50.88
N LEU A 13 4.13 -14.76 51.30
CA LEU A 13 3.86 -16.16 51.02
C LEU A 13 2.56 -16.62 51.69
N ALA A 14 1.75 -17.41 51.03
CA ALA A 14 0.89 -18.39 51.69
C ALA A 14 0.62 -19.60 50.76
N VAL A 15 0.89 -20.74 51.33
CA VAL A 15 0.77 -22.10 50.84
C VAL A 15 -0.68 -22.58 51.02
N GLY A 16 -1.14 -23.44 50.07
CA GLY A 16 -2.10 -24.44 50.49
C GLY A 16 -3.24 -24.78 49.57
N VAL A 17 -3.17 -26.03 49.16
CA VAL A 17 -4.18 -27.09 49.07
C VAL A 17 -4.75 -27.41 47.70
N LEU A 18 -4.39 -28.63 47.30
CA LEU A 18 -4.96 -29.45 46.22
C LEU A 18 -6.46 -29.68 46.42
N SER A 19 -7.20 -29.59 45.33
CA SER A 19 -8.39 -30.39 45.17
C SER A 19 -8.54 -30.78 43.68
N ALA A 20 -8.44 -32.06 43.47
CA ALA A 20 -8.66 -32.71 42.19
C ALA A 20 -10.16 -32.75 41.87
N CYS A 21 -10.53 -32.32 40.69
CA CYS A 21 -11.75 -32.76 40.01
C CYS A 21 -11.44 -32.96 38.55
N SER A 22 -11.45 -34.24 38.17
CA SER A 22 -11.43 -34.71 36.81
C SER A 22 -12.72 -34.27 36.11
N GLN A 23 -12.60 -33.64 34.96
CA GLN A 23 -13.61 -33.70 33.91
C GLN A 23 -12.90 -33.75 32.55
N ASP A 24 -13.04 -34.91 31.92
CA ASP A 24 -12.71 -35.14 30.53
C ASP A 24 -13.49 -34.18 29.63
N ALA A 25 -12.78 -33.29 28.99
CA ALA A 25 -13.22 -32.64 27.77
C ALA A 25 -12.13 -32.85 26.72
N SER A 26 -12.35 -33.84 25.88
CA SER A 26 -11.56 -34.12 24.69
C SER A 26 -11.75 -32.93 23.71
N ASP A 27 -10.97 -31.89 23.87
CA ASP A 27 -10.83 -30.89 22.84
C ASP A 27 -9.65 -31.28 21.94
N SER A 28 -10.00 -31.94 20.84
CA SER A 28 -9.06 -32.27 19.77
C SER A 28 -8.63 -30.98 19.12
N ALA A 29 -7.65 -30.31 19.69
CA ALA A 29 -6.90 -29.29 18.99
C ALA A 29 -6.15 -29.98 17.84
N SER A 30 -6.73 -29.93 16.64
CA SER A 30 -6.06 -30.31 15.42
C SER A 30 -4.87 -29.36 15.21
N THR A 31 -3.69 -29.83 15.54
CA THR A 31 -2.43 -29.20 15.17
C THR A 31 -2.43 -29.01 13.65
N PRO A 32 -2.26 -27.80 13.11
CA PRO A 32 -2.08 -27.64 11.67
C PRO A 32 -0.87 -28.45 11.26
N GLY A 33 -1.08 -29.46 10.43
CA GLY A 33 0.02 -30.22 9.86
C GLY A 33 0.97 -29.26 9.11
N PRO A 34 2.27 -29.60 8.99
CA PRO A 34 3.21 -28.77 8.27
C PRO A 34 2.65 -28.52 6.86
N ALA A 35 2.48 -27.23 6.51
CA ALA A 35 2.08 -26.85 5.16
C ALA A 35 3.05 -27.54 4.19
N ALA A 36 2.51 -28.33 3.27
CA ALA A 36 3.31 -29.00 2.26
C ALA A 36 4.14 -27.93 1.55
N ALA A 37 5.46 -28.05 1.66
CA ALA A 37 6.37 -27.15 0.95
C ALA A 37 6.04 -27.27 -0.54
N ALA A 38 5.62 -26.16 -1.14
CA ALA A 38 5.34 -26.11 -2.56
C ALA A 38 6.62 -26.52 -3.29
N THR A 39 6.60 -27.68 -3.93
CA THR A 39 7.74 -28.18 -4.70
C THR A 39 8.05 -27.15 -5.78
N ALA A 40 9.28 -26.65 -5.81
CA ALA A 40 9.69 -25.74 -6.87
C ALA A 40 9.41 -26.43 -8.21
N PRO A 41 8.83 -25.73 -9.19
CA PRO A 41 8.48 -26.34 -10.46
C PRO A 41 9.73 -26.85 -11.15
N ALA A 42 9.64 -28.05 -11.71
CA ALA A 42 10.72 -28.63 -12.49
C ALA A 42 11.07 -27.70 -13.66
N ILE A 43 12.38 -27.53 -13.89
CA ILE A 43 12.88 -26.82 -15.06
C ILE A 43 12.60 -27.70 -16.29
N PRO A 44 11.86 -27.23 -17.31
CA PRO A 44 11.59 -28.02 -18.52
C PRO A 44 12.85 -28.40 -19.27
N GLU A 45 12.82 -29.54 -19.96
CA GLU A 45 13.90 -29.91 -20.89
C GLU A 45 13.95 -28.97 -22.09
N ALA A 46 15.15 -28.74 -22.60
CA ALA A 46 15.32 -27.90 -23.79
C ALA A 46 15.06 -28.72 -25.04
N VAL A 47 14.19 -28.25 -25.92
CA VAL A 47 13.94 -28.80 -27.26
C VAL A 47 14.41 -27.76 -28.31
N ASN A 48 15.27 -28.17 -29.19
CA ASN A 48 15.86 -27.27 -30.20
C ASN A 48 16.51 -26.00 -29.63
N GLY A 49 17.12 -26.11 -28.43
CA GLY A 49 17.77 -25.00 -27.76
C GLY A 49 16.83 -24.11 -26.93
N TRP A 50 15.53 -24.41 -26.86
CA TRP A 50 14.54 -23.65 -26.11
C TRP A 50 13.92 -24.45 -24.98
N ARG A 51 13.69 -23.81 -23.82
CA ARG A 51 12.85 -24.34 -22.75
C ARG A 51 11.50 -23.66 -22.78
N GLU A 52 10.47 -24.45 -23.03
CA GLU A 52 9.10 -23.95 -23.00
C GLU A 52 8.54 -24.07 -21.59
N TYR A 53 8.14 -22.94 -21.01
CA TYR A 53 7.50 -22.88 -19.70
C TYR A 53 5.99 -22.77 -19.90
N PRO A 54 5.19 -23.61 -19.24
CA PRO A 54 3.75 -23.47 -19.27
C PRO A 54 3.32 -22.17 -18.58
N LEU A 55 2.28 -21.55 -19.09
CA LEU A 55 1.62 -20.43 -18.39
C LEU A 55 1.14 -20.92 -17.00
N ARG A 56 1.37 -20.09 -16.01
CA ARG A 56 0.93 -20.36 -14.64
C ARG A 56 -0.18 -19.40 -14.27
N ASP A 57 -1.27 -19.95 -13.77
CA ASP A 57 -2.35 -19.16 -13.19
C ASP A 57 -1.81 -18.26 -12.07
N GLY A 58 -2.18 -16.99 -12.11
CA GLY A 58 -1.78 -15.99 -11.13
C GLY A 58 -0.36 -15.45 -11.27
N VAL A 59 0.48 -15.96 -12.18
CA VAL A 59 1.82 -15.43 -12.47
C VAL A 59 1.81 -14.50 -13.67
N ILE A 60 1.02 -14.84 -14.69
CA ILE A 60 0.84 -14.01 -15.87
C ILE A 60 -0.65 -13.68 -15.97
N SER A 61 -0.96 -12.39 -16.02
CA SER A 61 -2.31 -11.90 -16.24
C SER A 61 -2.34 -10.94 -17.41
N ILE A 62 -3.34 -11.12 -18.27
CA ILE A 62 -3.68 -10.13 -19.30
C ILE A 62 -4.66 -9.16 -18.67
N GLN A 63 -4.34 -7.86 -18.70
CA GLN A 63 -5.19 -6.85 -18.11
C GLN A 63 -6.51 -6.74 -18.91
N PRO A 64 -7.68 -6.86 -18.24
CA PRO A 64 -8.97 -6.83 -18.93
C PRO A 64 -9.40 -5.41 -19.31
N VAL A 65 -8.76 -4.38 -18.75
CA VAL A 65 -9.05 -2.97 -19.03
C VAL A 65 -8.18 -2.44 -20.14
N LYS A 66 -8.69 -1.43 -20.83
CA LYS A 66 -7.97 -0.78 -21.93
C LYS A 66 -6.78 0.04 -21.38
N TRP A 67 -5.64 -0.07 -22.06
CA TRP A 67 -4.52 0.86 -21.84
C TRP A 67 -4.96 2.29 -22.19
N ARG A 68 -4.60 3.23 -21.32
CA ARG A 68 -4.85 4.66 -21.54
C ARG A 68 -3.59 5.48 -21.26
N THR A 69 -3.59 6.71 -21.76
CA THR A 69 -2.55 7.71 -21.54
C THR A 69 -3.21 9.05 -21.30
N ASP A 70 -2.85 9.70 -20.22
CA ASP A 70 -3.38 11.01 -19.85
C ASP A 70 -2.23 11.97 -19.50
N THR A 71 -2.44 13.24 -19.82
CA THR A 71 -1.67 14.37 -19.28
C THR A 71 -2.65 15.24 -18.50
N ILE A 72 -2.38 15.42 -17.22
CA ILE A 72 -3.30 16.05 -16.27
C ILE A 72 -2.58 17.22 -15.62
N ASP A 73 -3.14 18.40 -15.77
CA ASP A 73 -2.71 19.60 -15.06
C ASP A 73 -3.54 19.74 -13.78
N ILE A 74 -2.89 19.67 -12.63
CA ILE A 74 -3.49 19.68 -11.29
C ILE A 74 -3.13 21.01 -10.64
N PRO A 75 -4.05 22.00 -10.61
CA PRO A 75 -3.80 23.25 -9.92
C PRO A 75 -3.88 23.06 -8.41
N VAL A 76 -2.83 23.45 -7.70
CA VAL A 76 -2.77 23.45 -6.23
C VAL A 76 -2.61 24.90 -5.79
N ALA A 77 -3.64 25.48 -5.19
CA ALA A 77 -3.62 26.86 -4.76
C ALA A 77 -2.55 27.12 -3.68
N ALA A 78 -2.15 28.37 -3.52
CA ALA A 78 -1.22 28.78 -2.47
C ALA A 78 -1.76 28.37 -1.09
N LYS A 79 -0.93 27.74 -0.26
CA LYS A 79 -1.27 27.27 1.10
C LYS A 79 -2.39 26.23 1.16
N ASP A 80 -2.67 25.55 0.05
CA ASP A 80 -3.75 24.57 -0.06
C ASP A 80 -3.19 23.15 -0.32
N GLU A 81 -4.07 22.16 -0.23
CA GLU A 81 -3.76 20.76 -0.43
C GLU A 81 -4.92 20.04 -1.12
N LEU A 82 -4.57 19.02 -1.88
CA LEU A 82 -5.55 18.14 -2.53
C LEU A 82 -5.00 16.76 -2.78
N GLU A 83 -5.88 15.86 -3.17
CA GLU A 83 -5.53 14.53 -3.62
C GLU A 83 -5.98 14.30 -5.06
N TYR A 84 -5.11 13.72 -5.88
CA TYR A 84 -5.44 13.21 -7.20
C TYR A 84 -5.33 11.68 -7.20
N LYS A 85 -6.41 10.99 -7.55
CA LYS A 85 -6.55 9.54 -7.36
C LYS A 85 -6.92 8.81 -8.64
N LEU A 86 -6.39 7.60 -8.73
CA LEU A 86 -6.68 6.60 -9.75
C LEU A 86 -7.30 5.36 -9.09
N SER A 87 -8.32 4.78 -9.69
CA SER A 87 -8.85 3.48 -9.29
C SER A 87 -8.11 2.40 -10.06
N MET A 88 -7.54 1.43 -9.35
CA MET A 88 -6.77 0.34 -9.93
C MET A 88 -7.10 -0.99 -9.28
N LYS A 89 -7.01 -2.06 -10.06
CA LYS A 89 -7.08 -3.44 -9.58
C LYS A 89 -5.68 -3.97 -9.30
N LYS A 90 -5.58 -4.92 -8.39
CA LYS A 90 -4.33 -5.60 -8.06
C LYS A 90 -3.60 -6.07 -9.33
N GLY A 91 -2.31 -5.73 -9.41
CA GLY A 91 -1.45 -6.08 -10.55
C GLY A 91 -1.60 -5.19 -11.79
N GLN A 92 -2.52 -4.24 -11.80
CA GLN A 92 -2.55 -3.21 -12.84
C GLN A 92 -1.33 -2.31 -12.70
N GLY A 93 -0.70 -1.98 -13.82
CA GLY A 93 0.52 -1.20 -13.87
C GLY A 93 0.33 0.15 -14.54
N ILE A 94 1.07 1.14 -14.06
CA ILE A 94 1.22 2.46 -14.69
C ILE A 94 2.70 2.81 -14.80
N VAL A 95 3.02 3.63 -15.80
CA VAL A 95 4.22 4.46 -15.84
C VAL A 95 3.79 5.91 -15.65
N TYR A 96 4.55 6.70 -14.91
CA TYR A 96 4.18 8.08 -14.63
C TYR A 96 5.38 9.02 -14.58
N THR A 97 5.11 10.29 -14.84
CA THR A 97 6.02 11.40 -14.59
C THR A 97 5.23 12.51 -13.92
N ILE A 98 5.75 13.05 -12.82
CA ILE A 98 5.19 14.20 -12.13
C ILE A 98 6.19 15.35 -12.16
N THR A 99 5.73 16.55 -12.53
CA THR A 99 6.54 17.76 -12.59
C THR A 99 5.79 18.93 -11.99
N TYR A 100 6.50 19.98 -11.59
CA TYR A 100 5.96 21.13 -10.88
C TYR A 100 6.30 22.40 -11.64
N GLY A 101 5.28 23.13 -12.08
CA GLY A 101 5.46 24.41 -12.76
C GLY A 101 5.71 25.54 -11.76
N ASP A 102 6.62 26.45 -12.10
CA ASP A 102 6.91 27.72 -11.40
C ASP A 102 7.12 27.60 -9.87
N LEU A 103 7.52 26.43 -9.39
CA LEU A 103 7.84 26.19 -8.00
C LEU A 103 9.22 26.81 -7.67
N GLN A 104 9.23 27.81 -6.81
CA GLN A 104 10.45 28.57 -6.47
C GLN A 104 11.49 27.70 -5.72
N HIS A 105 11.01 26.78 -4.89
CA HIS A 105 11.86 25.87 -4.12
C HIS A 105 11.15 24.54 -3.91
N PRO A 106 11.78 23.40 -4.22
CA PRO A 106 11.16 22.07 -4.07
C PRO A 106 10.59 21.80 -2.67
N GLY A 107 11.24 22.27 -1.61
CA GLY A 107 10.77 22.10 -0.24
C GLY A 107 9.47 22.84 0.12
N MET A 108 8.91 23.63 -0.80
CA MET A 108 7.60 24.29 -0.63
C MET A 108 6.43 23.40 -1.12
N MET A 109 6.71 22.21 -1.60
CA MET A 109 5.69 21.24 -2.02
C MET A 109 5.90 19.94 -1.26
N VAL A 110 4.84 19.36 -0.73
CA VAL A 110 4.82 18.00 -0.21
C VAL A 110 4.08 17.13 -1.21
N THR A 111 4.68 16.02 -1.57
CA THR A 111 4.09 15.02 -2.47
C THR A 111 4.17 13.65 -1.81
N GLU A 112 3.01 13.02 -1.62
CA GLU A 112 2.93 11.66 -1.10
C GLU A 112 2.21 10.77 -2.11
N PHE A 113 2.92 9.82 -2.68
CA PHE A 113 2.29 8.78 -3.49
C PHE A 113 1.88 7.64 -2.56
N HIS A 114 0.58 7.36 -2.50
CA HIS A 114 0.03 6.35 -1.61
C HIS A 114 -1.23 5.70 -2.19
N GLY A 115 -1.68 4.63 -1.56
CA GLY A 115 -2.94 3.97 -1.93
C GLY A 115 -3.61 3.34 -0.72
N HIS A 116 -4.92 3.17 -0.84
CA HIS A 116 -5.74 2.54 0.18
C HIS A 116 -6.85 1.68 -0.43
N THR A 117 -7.29 0.69 0.32
CA THR A 117 -8.49 -0.09 -0.01
C THR A 117 -9.75 0.69 0.39
N GLU A 118 -10.91 0.23 -0.04
CA GLU A 118 -12.17 0.59 0.62
C GLU A 118 -12.14 0.06 2.06
N LYS A 119 -12.84 0.78 2.95
CA LYS A 119 -13.01 0.30 4.33
C LYS A 119 -14.03 -0.82 4.37
N GLY A 120 -13.69 -1.90 5.08
CA GLY A 120 -14.58 -3.00 5.35
C GLY A 120 -15.76 -2.61 6.25
N ALA A 121 -16.63 -3.57 6.53
CA ALA A 121 -17.79 -3.38 7.43
C ALA A 121 -17.39 -3.04 8.87
N ASP A 122 -16.17 -3.38 9.27
CA ASP A 122 -15.54 -3.02 10.56
C ASP A 122 -14.94 -1.60 10.57
N GLY A 123 -15.04 -0.86 9.46
CA GLY A 123 -14.48 0.48 9.30
C GLY A 123 -12.97 0.51 9.05
N VAL A 124 -12.33 -0.64 8.87
CA VAL A 124 -10.87 -0.76 8.67
C VAL A 124 -10.56 -0.93 7.18
N GLY A 125 -9.52 -0.27 6.72
CA GLY A 125 -8.94 -0.41 5.38
C GLY A 125 -7.42 -0.40 5.44
N ASP A 126 -6.79 -0.88 4.39
CA ASP A 126 -5.33 -0.88 4.26
C ASP A 126 -4.86 0.43 3.62
N LEU A 127 -3.78 0.98 4.13
CA LEU A 127 -3.10 2.17 3.60
C LEU A 127 -1.61 1.88 3.46
N MET A 128 -1.02 2.25 2.33
CA MET A 128 0.41 2.15 2.10
C MET A 128 0.93 3.41 1.40
N TYR A 129 2.03 3.95 1.92
CA TYR A 129 2.80 4.99 1.26
C TYR A 129 3.87 4.35 0.39
N TYR A 130 3.93 4.76 -0.88
CA TYR A 130 4.90 4.28 -1.86
C TYR A 130 6.10 5.19 -1.96
N SER A 131 5.86 6.51 -1.93
CA SER A 131 6.91 7.53 -1.83
C SER A 131 6.41 8.77 -1.09
N LYS A 132 7.35 9.52 -0.52
CA LYS A 132 7.15 10.86 0.06
C LYS A 132 8.30 11.73 -0.39
N THR A 133 7.97 12.77 -1.15
CA THR A 133 8.96 13.67 -1.76
C THR A 133 8.55 15.12 -1.59
N GLY A 134 9.46 16.03 -1.94
CA GLY A 134 9.15 17.44 -2.14
C GLY A 134 8.72 17.70 -3.59
N GLY A 135 8.75 18.97 -4.01
CA GLY A 135 8.42 19.39 -5.38
C GLY A 135 9.52 19.09 -6.41
N THR A 136 10.13 17.93 -6.33
CA THR A 136 11.15 17.49 -7.30
C THR A 136 10.49 16.57 -8.32
N ALA A 137 10.77 16.81 -9.61
CA ALA A 137 10.27 15.96 -10.67
C ALA A 137 10.61 14.49 -10.42
N GLU A 138 9.65 13.61 -10.62
CA GLU A 138 9.78 12.18 -10.38
C GLU A 138 9.16 11.40 -11.54
N SER A 139 9.75 10.27 -11.88
CA SER A 139 9.19 9.31 -12.83
C SER A 139 9.30 7.92 -12.26
N GLY A 140 8.31 7.09 -12.53
CA GLY A 140 8.30 5.75 -11.97
C GLY A 140 7.42 4.77 -12.74
N VAL A 141 7.56 3.51 -12.33
CA VAL A 141 6.67 2.40 -12.69
C VAL A 141 6.04 1.91 -11.41
N PHE A 142 4.73 1.77 -11.41
CA PHE A 142 3.98 1.30 -10.25
C PHE A 142 3.03 0.18 -10.66
N ASN A 143 2.95 -0.86 -9.82
CA ASN A 143 1.95 -1.92 -9.93
C ASN A 143 1.12 -1.93 -8.65
N ALA A 144 -0.20 -1.85 -8.78
CA ALA A 144 -1.11 -1.80 -7.65
C ALA A 144 -1.02 -3.08 -6.79
N PRO A 145 -0.73 -2.97 -5.48
CA PRO A 145 -0.60 -4.12 -4.61
C PRO A 145 -1.94 -4.78 -4.28
N TRP A 146 -3.05 -4.04 -4.42
CA TRP A 146 -4.43 -4.47 -4.19
C TRP A 146 -5.43 -3.69 -5.05
N ASP A 147 -6.68 -4.12 -5.03
CA ASP A 147 -7.82 -3.37 -5.57
C ASP A 147 -8.08 -2.16 -4.68
N GLY A 148 -8.05 -0.96 -5.25
CA GLY A 148 -8.26 0.24 -4.44
C GLY A 148 -7.96 1.53 -5.17
N ILE A 149 -7.79 2.57 -4.37
CA ILE A 149 -7.50 3.93 -4.81
C ILE A 149 -6.01 4.21 -4.59
N HIS A 150 -5.33 4.65 -5.65
CA HIS A 150 -3.89 4.94 -5.64
C HIS A 150 -3.67 6.31 -6.25
N GLY A 151 -2.75 7.11 -5.67
CA GLY A 151 -2.51 8.44 -6.22
C GLY A 151 -1.70 9.34 -5.30
N TRP A 152 -1.75 10.61 -5.60
CA TRP A 152 -0.90 11.62 -5.00
C TRP A 152 -1.68 12.55 -4.09
N TYR A 153 -1.19 12.74 -2.86
CA TYR A 153 -1.49 13.89 -2.04
C TYR A 153 -0.47 14.97 -2.35
N LEU A 154 -0.96 16.17 -2.60
CA LEU A 154 -0.18 17.33 -3.02
C LEU A 154 -0.51 18.48 -2.08
N LYS A 155 0.50 19.03 -1.39
CA LYS A 155 0.35 20.18 -0.52
C LYS A 155 1.31 21.27 -0.94
N ASN A 156 0.78 22.45 -1.17
CA ASN A 156 1.54 23.63 -1.58
C ASN A 156 1.73 24.59 -0.39
N ASP A 157 2.92 24.58 0.19
CA ASP A 157 3.29 25.49 1.28
C ASP A 157 3.84 26.84 0.79
N SER A 158 3.80 27.12 -0.53
CA SER A 158 4.25 28.39 -1.11
C SER A 158 3.15 29.47 -1.08
N GLU A 159 3.54 30.71 -1.35
CA GLU A 159 2.62 31.86 -1.45
C GLU A 159 2.00 32.01 -2.86
N LYS A 160 2.24 31.09 -3.77
CA LYS A 160 1.77 31.12 -5.14
C LYS A 160 1.10 29.81 -5.53
N ASP A 161 0.13 29.88 -6.41
CA ASP A 161 -0.45 28.70 -7.03
C ASP A 161 0.62 27.94 -7.83
N VAL A 162 0.58 26.63 -7.77
CA VAL A 162 1.46 25.72 -8.51
C VAL A 162 0.62 24.80 -9.36
N VAL A 163 0.99 24.62 -10.61
CA VAL A 163 0.40 23.58 -11.46
C VAL A 163 1.30 22.35 -11.42
N VAL A 164 0.79 21.28 -10.87
CA VAL A 164 1.45 19.98 -10.90
C VAL A 164 0.99 19.26 -12.17
N LYS A 165 1.94 18.89 -13.03
CA LYS A 165 1.64 18.13 -14.25
C LYS A 165 1.93 16.65 -13.98
N LEU A 166 0.91 15.83 -14.14
CA LEU A 166 0.98 14.38 -14.11
C LEU A 166 0.80 13.81 -15.53
N GLU A 167 1.83 13.16 -16.04
CA GLU A 167 1.76 12.33 -17.23
C GLU A 167 1.71 10.87 -16.78
N VAL A 168 0.67 10.15 -17.16
CA VAL A 168 0.46 8.77 -16.72
C VAL A 168 -0.05 7.91 -17.86
N ALA A 169 0.50 6.70 -17.99
CA ALA A 169 0.06 5.73 -18.98
C ALA A 169 0.00 4.34 -18.34
N GLY A 170 -1.04 3.56 -18.63
CA GLY A 170 -1.22 2.24 -18.07
C GLY A 170 -2.67 1.77 -17.98
N PHE A 171 -2.92 0.93 -16.99
CA PHE A 171 -4.22 0.33 -16.72
C PHE A 171 -4.82 0.93 -15.44
N TYR A 172 -5.71 1.88 -15.58
CA TYR A 172 -6.37 2.58 -14.47
C TYR A 172 -7.67 3.23 -14.93
N GLU A 173 -8.48 3.63 -13.97
CA GLU A 173 -9.63 4.52 -14.15
C GLU A 173 -9.40 5.81 -13.38
N ARG A 174 -9.81 6.92 -13.94
CA ARG A 174 -9.74 8.21 -13.27
C ARG A 174 -10.95 8.40 -12.36
N THR A 175 -10.71 8.77 -11.10
CA THR A 175 -11.80 8.97 -10.13
C THR A 175 -12.59 10.25 -10.38
N ASP A 176 -12.00 11.25 -11.06
CA ASP A 176 -12.65 12.49 -11.44
C ASP A 176 -13.56 12.35 -12.68
N GLU A 177 -13.44 11.26 -13.44
CA GLU A 177 -14.30 10.94 -14.57
C GLU A 177 -15.48 10.03 -14.20
N THR A 178 -15.50 9.46 -12.98
CA THR A 178 -16.58 8.59 -12.53
C THR A 178 -17.77 9.42 -12.06
N PRO A 179 -19.00 9.24 -12.60
CA PRO A 179 -20.18 9.91 -12.09
C PRO A 179 -20.38 9.62 -10.60
N LYS A 180 -20.61 10.65 -9.80
CA LYS A 180 -20.94 10.53 -8.37
C LYS A 180 -22.39 10.10 -8.17
#